data_054bd8ddc4cdee87a5129ee509cbbb92
#
_entry.id   054bd8ddc4cdee87a5129ee509cbbb92
#
_cell.length_a   1.000
_cell.length_b   1.000
_cell.length_c   1.000
_cell.angle_alpha   90.00
_cell.angle_beta   90.00
_cell.angle_gamma   90.00
#
_symmetry.space_group_name_H-M   'P 1'
#
loop_
_entity.id
_entity.type
_entity.pdbx_description
1 polymer ?
#
loop_
_entity_poly.entity_id
_entity_poly.type
_entity_poly.pdbx_seq_one_letter_code
_entity_poly.pdbx_strand_id
1 'polypeptide(L)'
;MNIAAFWKDVLSQNRSTLASYFCEDAVIRWHCSNEQFTVSEYIRANCDYPGNWDGEIERIETVNDLIITAVRVYPADRSVSFHVVSFLLLRDGLIQTMDEYWADDGDAAQWRQDTKIGKPICKTEI
;
A
#
# COMPACT_ATOMS: atom_id res chain seq x y z
N MET A 1 -15.70 4.02 -6.71
CA MET A 1 -14.30 4.45 -6.74
C MET A 1 -13.48 3.51 -7.60
N ASN A 2 -12.60 4.05 -8.43
CA ASN A 2 -11.71 3.24 -9.26
C ASN A 2 -10.43 2.93 -8.49
N ILE A 3 -10.36 1.74 -7.91
CA ILE A 3 -9.25 1.36 -7.05
C ILE A 3 -7.94 1.18 -7.83
N ALA A 4 -8.02 0.73 -9.07
CA ALA A 4 -6.82 0.58 -9.90
C ALA A 4 -6.21 1.95 -10.24
N ALA A 5 -7.05 2.94 -10.54
CA ALA A 5 -6.60 4.31 -10.79
C ALA A 5 -6.00 4.94 -9.53
N PHE A 6 -6.62 4.67 -8.37
CA PHE A 6 -6.10 5.16 -7.09
C PHE A 6 -4.67 4.64 -6.85
N TRP A 7 -4.46 3.33 -6.98
CA TRP A 7 -3.14 2.76 -6.75
C TRP A 7 -2.11 3.21 -7.80
N LYS A 8 -2.54 3.43 -9.04
CA LYS A 8 -1.65 3.99 -10.04
C LYS A 8 -1.17 5.38 -9.64
N ASP A 9 -2.06 6.22 -9.14
CA ASP A 9 -1.70 7.57 -8.71
C ASP A 9 -0.87 7.56 -7.41
N VAL A 10 -1.10 6.64 -6.50
CA VAL A 10 -0.27 6.47 -5.31
C VAL A 10 1.16 6.10 -5.71
N LEU A 11 1.30 5.10 -6.58
CA LEU A 11 2.61 4.60 -6.98
C LEU A 11 3.37 5.62 -7.84
N SER A 12 2.69 6.35 -8.69
CA SER A 12 3.33 7.39 -9.50
C SER A 12 3.52 8.70 -8.73
N GLN A 13 3.07 8.75 -7.49
CA GLN A 13 3.20 9.91 -6.61
C GLN A 13 2.56 11.17 -7.23
N ASN A 14 1.33 11.00 -7.75
CA ASN A 14 0.64 12.06 -8.47
C ASN A 14 -0.08 13.00 -7.51
N ARG A 15 0.61 14.08 -7.08
CA ARG A 15 0.06 15.03 -6.12
C ARG A 15 -1.23 15.67 -6.61
N SER A 16 -1.35 15.91 -7.91
CA SER A 16 -2.48 16.69 -8.42
C SER A 16 -3.80 15.93 -8.39
N THR A 17 -3.77 14.60 -8.31
CA THR A 17 -4.99 13.79 -8.35
C THR A 17 -5.33 13.12 -7.03
N LEU A 18 -4.35 12.89 -6.16
CA LEU A 18 -4.57 12.08 -4.96
C LEU A 18 -5.66 12.63 -4.04
N ALA A 19 -5.73 13.93 -3.84
CA ALA A 19 -6.74 14.51 -2.94
C ALA A 19 -8.17 14.19 -3.38
N SER A 20 -8.40 14.01 -4.68
CA SER A 20 -9.74 13.76 -5.21
C SER A 20 -10.35 12.42 -4.81
N TYR A 21 -9.54 11.49 -4.32
CA TYR A 21 -10.03 10.18 -3.90
C TYR A 21 -10.56 10.19 -2.46
N PHE A 22 -10.31 11.26 -1.70
CA PHE A 22 -10.57 11.30 -0.26
C PHE A 22 -11.67 12.30 0.10
N CYS A 23 -12.41 11.99 1.16
CA CYS A 23 -13.23 13.01 1.84
C CYS A 23 -12.29 14.06 2.43
N GLU A 24 -12.72 15.31 2.54
CA GLU A 24 -11.86 16.37 3.08
C GLU A 24 -11.37 16.07 4.49
N ASP A 25 -12.21 15.44 5.29
CA ASP A 25 -11.89 15.10 6.68
C ASP A 25 -11.40 13.66 6.84
N ALA A 26 -10.95 13.04 5.76
CA ALA A 26 -10.48 11.66 5.82
C ALA A 26 -9.25 11.53 6.74
N VAL A 27 -9.13 10.35 7.33
CA VAL A 27 -8.03 10.02 8.23
C VAL A 27 -7.29 8.83 7.65
N ILE A 28 -5.98 8.94 7.55
CA ILE A 28 -5.12 7.86 7.05
C ILE A 28 -4.23 7.40 8.20
N ARG A 29 -4.15 6.09 8.43
CA ARG A 29 -3.32 5.53 9.49
C ARG A 29 -2.37 4.49 8.95
N TRP A 30 -1.08 4.67 9.27
CA TRP A 30 -0.04 3.68 8.99
C TRP A 30 0.27 2.99 10.32
N HIS A 31 -0.29 1.81 10.51
CA HIS A 31 -0.27 1.14 11.81
C HIS A 31 1.12 0.64 12.21
N CYS A 32 1.91 0.17 11.25
CA CYS A 32 3.23 -0.39 11.60
C CYS A 32 4.24 0.69 12.04
N SER A 33 4.04 1.94 11.65
CA SER A 33 4.88 3.04 12.10
C SER A 33 4.19 3.93 13.14
N ASN A 34 2.93 3.60 13.49
CA ASN A 34 2.14 4.35 14.48
C ASN A 34 1.96 5.82 14.08
N GLU A 35 1.56 6.04 12.82
CA GLU A 35 1.36 7.39 12.30
C GLU A 35 -0.07 7.59 11.83
N GLN A 36 -0.60 8.78 12.04
CA GLN A 36 -1.91 9.17 11.54
C GLN A 36 -1.77 10.47 10.77
N PHE A 37 -2.43 10.57 9.62
CA PHE A 37 -2.30 11.69 8.72
C PHE A 37 -3.65 12.28 8.33
N THR A 38 -3.66 13.60 8.12
CA THR A 38 -4.70 14.24 7.31
C THR A 38 -4.43 13.92 5.85
N VAL A 39 -5.35 14.25 4.94
CA VAL A 39 -5.15 14.02 3.50
C VAL A 39 -3.89 14.76 3.01
N SER A 40 -3.70 16.01 3.37
CA SER A 40 -2.54 16.76 2.91
C SER A 40 -1.22 16.21 3.45
N GLU A 41 -1.23 15.73 4.70
CA GLU A 41 -0.06 15.09 5.29
C GLU A 41 0.25 13.76 4.60
N TYR A 42 -0.77 12.96 4.30
CA TYR A 42 -0.57 11.69 3.59
C TYR A 42 0.02 11.94 2.19
N ILE A 43 -0.49 12.93 1.47
CA ILE A 43 0.04 13.25 0.14
C ILE A 43 1.52 13.65 0.24
N ARG A 44 1.89 14.42 1.26
CA ARG A 44 3.30 14.76 1.48
C ARG A 44 4.12 13.51 1.81
N ALA A 45 3.63 12.68 2.72
CA ALA A 45 4.36 11.47 3.11
C ALA A 45 4.56 10.53 1.92
N ASN A 46 3.52 10.37 1.08
CA ASN A 46 3.60 9.51 -0.08
C ASN A 46 4.46 10.11 -1.21
N CYS A 47 4.29 11.38 -1.50
CA CYS A 47 4.88 11.98 -2.70
C CYS A 47 6.27 12.57 -2.47
N ASP A 48 6.61 12.91 -1.23
CA ASP A 48 7.96 13.39 -0.90
C ASP A 48 8.96 12.24 -0.72
N TYR A 49 8.48 11.02 -0.61
CA TYR A 49 9.35 9.87 -0.48
C TYR A 49 10.11 9.67 -1.78
N PRO A 50 11.43 9.56 -1.75
CA PRO A 50 12.23 9.55 -2.97
C PRO A 50 12.12 8.26 -3.79
N GLY A 51 12.38 8.36 -5.07
CA GLY A 51 12.45 7.21 -5.96
C GLY A 51 11.37 7.18 -7.02
N ASN A 52 11.49 6.22 -7.92
CA ASN A 52 10.49 5.91 -8.92
C ASN A 52 9.86 4.59 -8.53
N TRP A 53 8.57 4.60 -8.29
CA TRP A 53 7.87 3.46 -7.72
C TRP A 53 6.92 2.81 -8.70
N ASP A 54 6.70 1.54 -8.54
CA ASP A 54 5.75 0.73 -9.30
C ASP A 54 5.17 -0.32 -8.36
N GLY A 55 4.24 -1.12 -8.80
CA GLY A 55 3.64 -2.15 -7.98
C GLY A 55 2.59 -2.97 -8.68
N GLU A 56 2.05 -3.92 -7.95
CA GLU A 56 1.04 -4.82 -8.44
C GLU A 56 -0.03 -5.00 -7.39
N ILE A 57 -1.28 -4.84 -7.76
CA ILE A 57 -2.39 -5.14 -6.88
C ILE A 57 -2.56 -6.66 -6.90
N GLU A 58 -2.26 -7.31 -5.79
CA GLU A 58 -2.33 -8.77 -5.71
C GLU A 58 -3.73 -9.25 -5.36
N ARG A 59 -4.50 -8.46 -4.64
CA ARG A 59 -5.82 -8.87 -4.20
C ARG A 59 -6.70 -7.66 -3.92
N ILE A 60 -7.98 -7.75 -4.30
CA ILE A 60 -8.99 -6.75 -3.96
C ILE A 60 -10.21 -7.51 -3.44
N GLU A 61 -10.71 -7.07 -2.28
CA GLU A 61 -11.96 -7.59 -1.73
C GLU A 61 -12.86 -6.39 -1.41
N THR A 62 -14.15 -6.51 -1.71
CA THR A 62 -15.09 -5.44 -1.43
C THR A 62 -16.25 -5.98 -0.61
N VAL A 63 -16.55 -5.32 0.50
CA VAL A 63 -17.66 -5.69 1.35
C VAL A 63 -18.40 -4.41 1.68
N ASN A 64 -19.56 -4.20 1.08
CA ASN A 64 -20.33 -2.95 1.22
C ASN A 64 -19.46 -1.73 0.86
N ASP A 65 -19.24 -0.81 1.79
CA ASP A 65 -18.44 0.39 1.55
C ASP A 65 -16.96 0.19 1.89
N LEU A 66 -16.54 -1.03 2.18
CA LEU A 66 -15.15 -1.32 2.52
C LEU A 66 -14.44 -1.99 1.33
N ILE A 67 -13.31 -1.44 0.92
CA ILE A 67 -12.44 -2.05 -0.08
C ILE A 67 -11.14 -2.44 0.64
N ILE A 68 -10.73 -3.68 0.49
CA ILE A 68 -9.48 -4.16 1.05
C ILE A 68 -8.55 -4.50 -0.11
N THR A 69 -7.34 -4.00 -0.10
CA THR A 69 -6.35 -4.31 -1.13
C THR A 69 -5.07 -4.84 -0.51
N ALA A 70 -4.42 -5.77 -1.19
CA ALA A 70 -3.07 -6.20 -0.88
C ALA A 70 -2.22 -5.86 -2.10
N VAL A 71 -1.18 -5.05 -1.92
CA VAL A 71 -0.38 -4.50 -3.01
C VAL A 71 1.10 -4.76 -2.72
N ARG A 72 1.81 -5.18 -3.74
CA ARG A 72 3.26 -5.28 -3.68
C ARG A 72 3.82 -4.01 -4.30
N VAL A 73 4.74 -3.35 -3.61
CA VAL A 73 5.32 -2.07 -4.03
C VAL A 73 6.83 -2.22 -4.13
N TYR A 74 7.43 -1.71 -5.18
CA TYR A 74 8.86 -1.77 -5.39
C TYR A 74 9.35 -0.59 -6.23
N PRO A 75 10.61 -0.18 -6.09
CA PRO A 75 11.17 0.85 -6.96
C PRO A 75 11.47 0.26 -8.35
N ALA A 76 11.66 1.13 -9.33
CA ALA A 76 11.92 0.71 -10.70
C ALA A 76 13.13 -0.21 -10.84
N ASP A 77 14.14 -0.05 -10.00
CA ASP A 77 15.34 -0.89 -10.04
C ASP A 77 15.17 -2.22 -9.27
N ARG A 78 14.01 -2.43 -8.64
CA ARG A 78 13.70 -3.66 -7.90
C ARG A 78 14.65 -3.97 -6.76
N SER A 79 15.36 -2.97 -6.22
CA SER A 79 16.34 -3.17 -5.15
C SER A 79 15.72 -3.62 -3.81
N VAL A 80 14.47 -3.23 -3.57
CA VAL A 80 13.72 -3.60 -2.36
C VAL A 80 12.29 -3.86 -2.76
N SER A 81 11.48 -4.38 -1.88
CA SER A 81 10.04 -4.45 -2.08
C SER A 81 9.31 -4.43 -0.75
N PHE A 82 8.04 -4.07 -0.81
CA PHE A 82 7.18 -4.01 0.36
C PHE A 82 5.84 -4.63 0.00
N HIS A 83 5.11 -5.08 1.00
CA HIS A 83 3.70 -5.39 0.84
C HIS A 83 2.90 -4.47 1.75
N VAL A 84 1.74 -4.03 1.28
CA VAL A 84 0.84 -3.22 2.08
C VAL A 84 -0.57 -3.78 1.95
N VAL A 85 -1.23 -3.95 3.09
CA VAL A 85 -2.65 -4.26 3.13
C VAL A 85 -3.37 -2.99 3.56
N SER A 86 -4.35 -2.57 2.76
CA SER A 86 -5.07 -1.33 2.99
C SER A 86 -6.55 -1.60 3.12
N PHE A 87 -7.16 -0.96 4.15
CA PHE A 87 -8.59 -1.02 4.38
C PHE A 87 -9.13 0.37 4.09
N LEU A 88 -9.91 0.50 3.01
CA LEU A 88 -10.44 1.78 2.59
C LEU A 88 -11.94 1.79 2.87
N LEU A 89 -12.38 2.57 3.84
CA LEU A 89 -13.79 2.72 4.13
C LEU A 89 -14.30 3.95 3.38
N LEU A 90 -15.31 3.77 2.54
CA LEU A 90 -15.83 4.84 1.70
C LEU A 90 -17.06 5.51 2.30
N ARG A 91 -17.20 6.80 2.04
CA ARG A 91 -18.41 7.55 2.29
C ARG A 91 -18.71 8.34 1.00
N ASP A 92 -19.88 8.10 0.42
CA ASP A 92 -20.29 8.75 -0.83
C ASP A 92 -19.25 8.56 -1.95
N GLY A 93 -18.66 7.38 -2.01
CA GLY A 93 -17.69 7.03 -3.06
C GLY A 93 -16.28 7.55 -2.86
N LEU A 94 -16.01 8.24 -1.76
CA LEU A 94 -14.67 8.75 -1.44
C LEU A 94 -14.14 8.10 -0.17
N ILE A 95 -12.84 8.02 -0.02
CA ILE A 95 -12.22 7.39 1.13
C ILE A 95 -12.43 8.27 2.37
N GLN A 96 -13.11 7.72 3.38
CA GLN A 96 -13.31 8.34 4.67
C GLN A 96 -12.19 7.98 5.63
N THR A 97 -11.78 6.71 5.66
CA THR A 97 -10.63 6.26 6.43
C THR A 97 -9.81 5.30 5.59
N MET A 98 -8.51 5.35 5.74
CA MET A 98 -7.62 4.39 5.11
C MET A 98 -6.65 3.90 6.17
N ASP A 99 -6.76 2.61 6.52
CA ASP A 99 -5.87 1.98 7.48
C ASP A 99 -4.93 1.06 6.73
N GLU A 100 -3.64 1.29 6.87
CA GLU A 100 -2.63 0.56 6.11
C GLU A 100 -1.61 -0.13 7.02
N TYR A 101 -1.23 -1.34 6.61
CA TYR A 101 -0.26 -2.16 7.30
C TYR A 101 0.85 -2.48 6.31
N TRP A 102 1.98 -1.79 6.46
CA TRP A 102 3.14 -1.91 5.57
C TRP A 102 4.16 -2.87 6.18
N ALA A 103 4.76 -3.69 5.36
CA ALA A 103 5.84 -4.58 5.78
C ALA A 103 6.92 -4.65 4.71
N ASP A 104 8.18 -4.67 5.15
CA ASP A 104 9.29 -4.91 4.24
C ASP A 104 9.29 -6.38 3.85
N ASP A 105 9.52 -6.67 2.58
CA ASP A 105 9.71 -8.02 2.12
C ASP A 105 11.13 -8.47 2.45
N GLY A 106 11.28 -9.71 2.78
CA GLY A 106 12.58 -10.26 3.13
C GLY A 106 12.57 -11.77 3.16
N ASP A 107 13.68 -12.32 3.56
CA ASP A 107 13.84 -13.76 3.61
C ASP A 107 13.15 -14.36 4.83
N ALA A 108 12.84 -15.62 4.77
CA ALA A 108 12.36 -16.36 5.93
C ALA A 108 13.42 -16.32 7.05
N ALA A 109 12.98 -16.42 8.28
CA ALA A 109 13.90 -16.46 9.42
C ALA A 109 14.89 -17.61 9.25
N GLN A 110 16.13 -17.38 9.64
CA GLN A 110 17.22 -18.34 9.42
C GLN A 110 16.93 -19.74 10.00
N TRP A 111 16.33 -19.79 11.17
CA TRP A 111 16.04 -21.08 11.81
C TRP A 111 15.06 -21.93 11.00
N ARG A 112 14.10 -21.27 10.30
CA ARG A 112 13.17 -21.99 9.42
C ARG A 112 13.86 -22.45 8.15
N GLN A 113 14.80 -21.66 7.64
CA GLN A 113 15.57 -22.08 6.47
C GLN A 113 16.45 -23.28 6.82
N ASP A 114 17.10 -23.23 7.98
CA ASP A 114 18.00 -24.30 8.41
C ASP A 114 17.28 -25.62 8.63
N THR A 115 16.06 -25.57 9.13
CA THR A 115 15.29 -26.78 9.40
C THR A 115 14.40 -27.17 8.21
N LYS A 116 14.47 -26.41 7.12
CA LYS A 116 13.72 -26.68 5.90
C LYS A 116 12.22 -26.73 6.10
N ILE A 117 11.70 -25.81 6.91
CA ILE A 117 10.28 -25.66 7.11
C ILE A 117 9.77 -24.68 6.09
N GLY A 118 8.83 -25.11 5.27
CA GLY A 118 8.23 -24.26 4.23
C GLY A 118 9.08 -24.12 2.97
N LYS A 119 8.58 -23.36 2.05
CA LYS A 119 9.26 -23.08 0.77
C LYS A 119 8.79 -21.73 0.27
N PRO A 120 9.51 -21.10 -0.64
CA PRO A 120 9.06 -19.82 -1.22
C PRO A 120 7.70 -19.92 -1.89
N ILE A 121 6.89 -18.87 -1.76
CA ILE A 121 5.61 -18.77 -2.45
C ILE A 121 5.84 -18.69 -3.95
N CYS A 122 6.83 -17.89 -4.36
CA CYS A 122 7.17 -17.71 -5.76
C CYS A 122 8.57 -18.19 -6.00
N LYS A 123 8.85 -18.64 -7.21
CA LYS A 123 10.21 -18.91 -7.56
C LYS A 123 10.88 -17.57 -7.69
N THR A 124 12.06 -17.47 -7.07
CA THR A 124 12.72 -16.24 -7.12
C THR A 124 13.52 -16.13 -8.31
N GLU A 125 13.37 -15.07 -8.95
CA GLU A 125 14.10 -14.86 -10.02
C GLU A 125 14.87 -13.76 -9.79
N ILE A 126 15.19 -13.31 -8.85
CA ILE A 126 15.83 -12.17 -8.66
C ILE A 126 17.03 -11.96 -8.92
#